data_32e578bba8997c836cfd47f5f1b11792
#
_entry.id   32e578bba8997c836cfd47f5f1b11792
#
_cell.length_a   1.000
_cell.length_b   1.000
_cell.length_c   1.000
_cell.angle_alpha   90.00
_cell.angle_beta   90.00
_cell.angle_gamma   90.00
#
_symmetry.space_group_name_H-M   'P 1'
#
loop_
_entity.id
_entity.type
_entity.pdbx_description
1 polymer ?
#
loop_
_entity_poly.entity_id
_entity_poly.type
_entity_poly.pdbx_seq_one_letter_code
_entity_poly.pdbx_strand_id
1 'polypeptide(L)'
;MNSRSVRALIAVVIVIATTAWVALPFVDAAAFIVRAANLTDGVPGRIAAARAHVTTREELPPIATRHGAVPARLYRAAGATRTVLLVPGVHMDGIDETRLVGMAEDFAATGYAVVTVAPPDLRQFRITPANTDVIEDAAMWIARQPALAPDGKVGMVGISFSGGLSVVAAGRPALRDHVAFVMSFGGHGDLARVMRYLCSGGTPDPPAATAMGNAVTGAATLVMRPPHDYGVTVVLLSFADRVVPADQVGPLRTGIGIFLRASSLTLVDMAQAEAEFAHARTYAAGLPEPSRTLMTHVNDRAVDKLGPLLLPVVEGLGSSAEVRAMSAESVPPPRAPVFLLHGSEDSVIPPVETLFLAAHLRGQVLVRALLTGLITHAEVDRSASASDVWELTRFWRELMRY
;
A
#
# COMPACT_ATOMS: atom_id res chain seq x y z
N MET A 1 -20.12 -33.91 -44.13
CA MET A 1 -19.64 -32.50 -44.03
C MET A 1 -18.50 -32.36 -45.01
N ASN A 2 -18.56 -31.37 -45.93
CA ASN A 2 -17.54 -31.21 -46.97
C ASN A 2 -16.23 -30.67 -46.32
N SER A 3 -15.06 -31.10 -46.83
CA SER A 3 -13.75 -30.71 -46.25
C SER A 3 -13.55 -29.20 -46.11
N ARG A 4 -14.20 -28.40 -46.97
CA ARG A 4 -14.23 -26.92 -46.85
C ARG A 4 -15.00 -26.42 -45.64
N SER A 5 -16.15 -27.05 -45.34
CA SER A 5 -16.97 -26.71 -44.16
C SER A 5 -16.28 -27.05 -42.83
N VAL A 6 -15.53 -28.15 -42.81
CA VAL A 6 -14.71 -28.54 -41.63
C VAL A 6 -13.58 -27.52 -41.40
N ARG A 7 -12.87 -27.14 -42.47
CA ARG A 7 -11.77 -26.13 -42.37
C ARG A 7 -12.30 -24.76 -41.91
N ALA A 8 -13.47 -24.32 -42.44
CA ALA A 8 -14.10 -23.09 -42.00
C ALA A 8 -14.52 -23.13 -40.52
N LEU A 9 -15.10 -24.24 -40.06
CA LEU A 9 -15.44 -24.42 -38.64
C LEU A 9 -14.21 -24.37 -37.74
N ILE A 10 -13.13 -25.08 -38.11
CA ILE A 10 -11.87 -25.05 -37.36
C ILE A 10 -11.31 -23.61 -37.30
N ALA A 11 -11.31 -22.89 -38.41
CA ALA A 11 -10.85 -21.49 -38.42
C ALA A 11 -11.68 -20.60 -37.47
N VAL A 12 -13.00 -20.73 -37.47
CA VAL A 12 -13.89 -19.99 -36.56
C VAL A 12 -13.60 -20.33 -35.11
N VAL A 13 -13.44 -21.62 -34.78
CA VAL A 13 -13.10 -22.06 -33.41
C VAL A 13 -11.76 -21.50 -32.97
N ILE A 14 -10.75 -21.52 -33.84
CA ILE A 14 -9.43 -20.94 -33.54
C ILE A 14 -9.55 -19.43 -33.28
N VAL A 15 -10.30 -18.71 -34.10
CA VAL A 15 -10.50 -17.26 -33.93
C VAL A 15 -11.20 -16.97 -32.61
N ILE A 16 -12.28 -17.70 -32.29
CA ILE A 16 -13.00 -17.54 -30.99
C ILE A 16 -12.07 -17.87 -29.83
N ALA A 17 -11.34 -19.00 -29.88
CA ALA A 17 -10.42 -19.40 -28.82
C ALA A 17 -9.30 -18.37 -28.61
N THR A 18 -8.72 -17.85 -29.70
CA THR A 18 -7.66 -16.83 -29.64
C THR A 18 -8.20 -15.51 -29.07
N THR A 19 -9.40 -15.08 -29.53
CA THR A 19 -10.04 -13.88 -29.01
C THR A 19 -10.35 -14.01 -27.53
N ALA A 20 -10.92 -15.16 -27.10
CA ALA A 20 -11.16 -15.43 -25.70
C ALA A 20 -9.87 -15.44 -24.88
N TRP A 21 -8.83 -16.11 -25.37
CA TRP A 21 -7.53 -16.17 -24.70
C TRP A 21 -6.89 -14.80 -24.49
N VAL A 22 -7.04 -13.89 -25.45
CA VAL A 22 -6.56 -12.49 -25.33
C VAL A 22 -7.45 -11.65 -24.43
N ALA A 23 -8.78 -11.83 -24.49
CA ALA A 23 -9.77 -10.99 -23.78
C ALA A 23 -9.93 -11.38 -22.30
N LEU A 24 -9.89 -12.68 -21.97
CA LEU A 24 -10.15 -13.18 -20.62
C LEU A 24 -9.28 -12.52 -19.53
N PRO A 25 -7.96 -12.31 -19.71
CA PRO A 25 -7.16 -11.62 -18.70
C PRO A 25 -7.57 -10.16 -18.44
N PHE A 26 -8.16 -9.48 -19.42
CA PHE A 26 -8.72 -8.14 -19.21
C PHE A 26 -10.03 -8.21 -18.45
N VAL A 27 -10.86 -9.22 -18.74
CA VAL A 27 -12.12 -9.46 -18.00
C VAL A 27 -11.82 -9.78 -16.54
N ASP A 28 -10.80 -10.59 -16.26
CA ASP A 28 -10.40 -10.93 -14.90
C ASP A 28 -9.88 -9.71 -14.12
N ALA A 29 -9.05 -8.89 -14.76
CA ALA A 29 -8.57 -7.64 -14.17
C ALA A 29 -9.73 -6.64 -13.92
N ALA A 30 -10.64 -6.49 -14.88
CA ALA A 30 -11.83 -5.65 -14.70
C ALA A 30 -12.75 -6.19 -13.61
N ALA A 31 -12.95 -7.52 -13.53
CA ALA A 31 -13.73 -8.17 -12.48
C ALA A 31 -13.13 -7.93 -11.08
N PHE A 32 -11.81 -7.95 -10.95
CA PHE A 32 -11.14 -7.56 -9.71
C PHE A 32 -11.43 -6.11 -9.34
N ILE A 33 -11.30 -5.17 -10.28
CA ILE A 33 -11.57 -3.74 -10.02
C ILE A 33 -13.03 -3.52 -9.58
N VAL A 34 -13.98 -4.19 -10.25
CA VAL A 34 -15.41 -4.11 -9.92
C VAL A 34 -15.69 -4.59 -8.49
N ARG A 35 -15.06 -5.69 -8.05
CA ARG A 35 -15.16 -6.18 -6.67
C ARG A 35 -14.52 -5.23 -5.67
N ALA A 36 -13.26 -4.86 -5.91
CA ALA A 36 -12.51 -3.97 -5.02
C ALA A 36 -13.16 -2.59 -4.86
N ALA A 37 -13.92 -2.14 -5.87
CA ALA A 37 -14.71 -0.92 -5.82
C ALA A 37 -16.12 -1.11 -5.25
N ASN A 38 -16.50 -2.33 -4.79
CA ASN A 38 -17.85 -2.67 -4.33
C ASN A 38 -18.98 -2.40 -5.35
N LEU A 39 -18.67 -2.45 -6.65
CA LEU A 39 -19.65 -2.24 -7.73
C LEU A 39 -20.36 -3.57 -8.06
N THR A 40 -21.12 -4.09 -7.09
CA THR A 40 -21.73 -5.44 -7.17
C THR A 40 -23.00 -5.49 -8.00
N ASP A 41 -23.57 -4.34 -8.34
CA ASP A 41 -24.85 -4.25 -9.06
C ASP A 41 -24.69 -4.35 -10.59
N GLY A 42 -25.78 -4.71 -11.26
CA GLY A 42 -25.87 -4.72 -12.72
C GLY A 42 -25.06 -5.79 -13.42
N VAL A 43 -24.76 -5.56 -14.69
CA VAL A 43 -24.00 -6.50 -15.54
C VAL A 43 -22.54 -6.63 -15.10
N PRO A 44 -21.81 -5.54 -14.77
CA PRO A 44 -20.46 -5.64 -14.32
C PRO A 44 -20.31 -6.50 -13.06
N GLY A 45 -21.18 -6.31 -12.06
CA GLY A 45 -21.15 -7.09 -10.81
C GLY A 45 -21.41 -8.57 -11.05
N ARG A 46 -22.37 -8.92 -11.93
CA ARG A 46 -22.63 -10.32 -12.31
C ARG A 46 -21.45 -10.98 -13.00
N ILE A 47 -20.76 -10.26 -13.89
CA ILE A 47 -19.55 -10.75 -14.55
C ILE A 47 -18.44 -10.95 -13.49
N ALA A 48 -18.25 -9.96 -12.61
CA ALA A 48 -17.24 -10.04 -11.56
C ALA A 48 -17.48 -11.22 -10.61
N ALA A 49 -18.72 -11.48 -10.23
CA ALA A 49 -19.10 -12.63 -9.42
C ALA A 49 -18.86 -13.97 -10.16
N ALA A 50 -19.23 -14.06 -11.44
CA ALA A 50 -19.00 -15.26 -12.25
C ALA A 50 -17.52 -15.57 -12.51
N ARG A 51 -16.64 -14.57 -12.43
CA ARG A 51 -15.18 -14.72 -12.59
C ARG A 51 -14.44 -14.94 -11.26
N ALA A 52 -15.13 -14.80 -10.12
CA ALA A 52 -14.52 -15.00 -8.82
C ALA A 52 -14.28 -16.49 -8.53
N HIS A 53 -13.08 -16.83 -8.10
CA HIS A 53 -12.82 -18.16 -7.52
C HIS A 53 -13.42 -18.26 -6.13
N VAL A 54 -13.87 -19.45 -5.76
CA VAL A 54 -14.24 -19.76 -4.37
C VAL A 54 -12.98 -19.71 -3.51
N THR A 55 -13.05 -18.99 -2.42
CA THR A 55 -11.92 -18.78 -1.51
C THR A 55 -12.21 -19.35 -0.13
N THR A 56 -11.15 -19.73 0.57
CA THR A 56 -11.16 -20.09 2.00
C THR A 56 -10.34 -19.07 2.78
N ARG A 57 -10.67 -18.90 4.06
CA ARG A 57 -9.93 -18.06 5.01
C ARG A 57 -9.46 -18.93 6.17
N GLU A 58 -8.20 -18.82 6.53
CA GLU A 58 -7.56 -19.64 7.55
C GLU A 58 -6.56 -18.79 8.35
N GLU A 59 -6.60 -18.90 9.69
CA GLU A 59 -5.56 -18.34 10.54
C GLU A 59 -4.34 -19.25 10.47
N LEU A 60 -3.20 -18.66 10.09
CA LEU A 60 -1.93 -19.38 10.08
C LEU A 60 -1.28 -19.37 11.46
N PRO A 61 -0.43 -20.35 11.78
CA PRO A 61 0.49 -20.21 12.91
C PRO A 61 1.28 -18.90 12.75
N PRO A 62 1.54 -18.17 13.85
CA PRO A 62 2.32 -16.94 13.77
C PRO A 62 3.66 -17.17 13.06
N ILE A 63 3.97 -16.30 12.10
CA ILE A 63 5.23 -16.40 11.34
C ILE A 63 6.38 -15.90 12.21
N ALA A 64 7.39 -16.75 12.41
CA ALA A 64 8.60 -16.37 13.14
C ALA A 64 9.42 -15.37 12.30
N THR A 65 9.73 -14.22 12.89
CA THR A 65 10.60 -13.20 12.34
C THR A 65 11.74 -12.87 13.30
N ARG A 66 12.75 -12.17 12.83
CA ARG A 66 13.89 -11.71 13.70
C ARG A 66 13.44 -10.74 14.80
N HIS A 67 12.23 -10.19 14.71
CA HIS A 67 11.60 -9.29 15.69
C HIS A 67 10.46 -9.95 16.48
N GLY A 68 10.40 -11.28 16.51
CA GLY A 68 9.36 -12.06 17.16
C GLY A 68 8.35 -12.64 16.17
N ALA A 69 7.41 -13.41 16.70
CA ALA A 69 6.36 -14.02 15.89
C ALA A 69 5.25 -13.01 15.58
N VAL A 70 4.81 -12.98 14.32
CA VAL A 70 3.74 -12.07 13.87
C VAL A 70 2.51 -12.86 13.44
N PRO A 71 1.29 -12.39 13.78
CA PRO A 71 0.04 -12.98 13.30
C PRO A 71 -0.01 -12.98 11.77
N ALA A 72 -0.55 -14.06 11.20
CA ALA A 72 -0.70 -14.20 9.76
C ALA A 72 -2.02 -14.89 9.42
N ARG A 73 -2.60 -14.51 8.28
CA ARG A 73 -3.85 -15.07 7.79
C ARG A 73 -3.74 -15.40 6.31
N LEU A 74 -4.25 -16.55 5.92
CA LEU A 74 -4.28 -17.03 4.55
C LEU A 74 -5.69 -16.91 3.97
N TYR A 75 -5.79 -16.31 2.80
CA TYR A 75 -6.96 -16.34 1.93
C TYR A 75 -6.57 -17.11 0.67
N ARG A 76 -7.29 -18.16 0.33
CA ARG A 76 -6.82 -19.08 -0.72
C ARG A 76 -7.92 -19.45 -1.69
N ALA A 77 -7.69 -19.21 -2.99
CA ALA A 77 -8.50 -19.81 -4.05
C ALA A 77 -8.21 -21.30 -4.18
N ALA A 78 -9.24 -22.07 -4.53
CA ALA A 78 -9.06 -23.48 -4.83
C ALA A 78 -8.05 -23.67 -5.97
N GLY A 79 -7.02 -24.49 -5.75
CA GLY A 79 -5.98 -24.78 -6.73
C GLY A 79 -4.96 -23.64 -6.95
N ALA A 80 -4.92 -22.63 -6.10
CA ALA A 80 -3.94 -21.54 -6.20
C ALA A 80 -2.51 -22.07 -6.11
N THR A 81 -1.68 -21.68 -7.08
CA THR A 81 -0.24 -22.03 -7.18
C THR A 81 0.67 -20.80 -7.06
N ARG A 82 0.09 -19.61 -6.99
CA ARG A 82 0.80 -18.34 -6.84
C ARG A 82 0.36 -17.70 -5.54
N THR A 83 1.33 -17.17 -4.79
CA THR A 83 1.05 -16.54 -3.50
C THR A 83 1.51 -15.08 -3.49
N VAL A 84 0.71 -14.25 -2.83
CA VAL A 84 1.00 -12.85 -2.57
C VAL A 84 1.09 -12.64 -1.06
N LEU A 85 2.15 -11.97 -0.62
CA LEU A 85 2.22 -11.35 0.70
C LEU A 85 1.57 -9.96 0.59
N LEU A 86 0.49 -9.72 1.32
CA LEU A 86 -0.20 -8.43 1.41
C LEU A 86 0.08 -7.79 2.77
N VAL A 87 0.72 -6.63 2.76
CA VAL A 87 1.15 -5.90 3.96
C VAL A 87 0.29 -4.65 4.13
N PRO A 88 -0.40 -4.49 5.27
CA PRO A 88 -1.24 -3.31 5.54
C PRO A 88 -0.41 -2.03 5.60
N GLY A 89 -1.09 -0.91 5.45
CA GLY A 89 -0.58 0.39 5.86
C GLY A 89 -0.42 0.51 7.38
N VAL A 90 -0.15 1.71 7.81
CA VAL A 90 -0.08 2.05 9.24
C VAL A 90 -1.49 2.04 9.83
N HIS A 91 -1.87 0.97 10.54
CA HIS A 91 -3.19 0.81 11.13
C HIS A 91 -3.17 -0.14 12.33
N MET A 92 -3.87 0.23 13.42
CA MET A 92 -3.85 -0.53 14.67
C MET A 92 -4.45 -1.94 14.55
N ASP A 93 -5.43 -2.13 13.68
CA ASP A 93 -6.11 -3.43 13.51
C ASP A 93 -5.26 -4.42 12.71
N GLY A 94 -4.21 -3.95 12.03
CA GLY A 94 -3.27 -4.80 11.32
C GLY A 94 -3.97 -5.70 10.30
N ILE A 95 -3.91 -7.03 10.48
CA ILE A 95 -4.56 -8.00 9.57
C ILE A 95 -6.08 -8.04 9.67
N ASP A 96 -6.68 -7.37 10.66
CA ASP A 96 -8.13 -7.28 10.86
C ASP A 96 -8.72 -5.99 10.29
N GLU A 97 -7.90 -5.10 9.73
CA GLU A 97 -8.37 -3.89 9.08
C GLU A 97 -9.31 -4.24 7.92
N THR A 98 -10.53 -3.71 7.95
CA THR A 98 -11.64 -4.14 7.07
C THR A 98 -11.32 -4.01 5.57
N ARG A 99 -10.63 -2.93 5.16
CA ARG A 99 -10.26 -2.72 3.76
C ARG A 99 -9.15 -3.67 3.31
N LEU A 100 -8.21 -4.01 4.22
CA LEU A 100 -7.19 -5.01 3.97
C LEU A 100 -7.82 -6.40 3.79
N VAL A 101 -8.78 -6.76 4.65
CA VAL A 101 -9.53 -8.02 4.56
C VAL A 101 -10.24 -8.10 3.22
N GLY A 102 -11.01 -7.06 2.84
CA GLY A 102 -11.69 -7.00 1.55
C GLY A 102 -10.72 -7.13 0.37
N MET A 103 -9.61 -6.39 0.39
CA MET A 103 -8.58 -6.49 -0.66
C MET A 103 -7.95 -7.88 -0.74
N ALA A 104 -7.71 -8.55 0.40
CA ALA A 104 -7.17 -9.89 0.44
C ALA A 104 -8.15 -10.92 -0.15
N GLU A 105 -9.45 -10.80 0.17
CA GLU A 105 -10.51 -11.65 -0.38
C GLU A 105 -10.66 -11.45 -1.89
N ASP A 106 -10.71 -10.20 -2.36
CA ASP A 106 -10.83 -9.86 -3.77
C ASP A 106 -9.61 -10.32 -4.57
N PHE A 107 -8.40 -10.17 -4.00
CA PHE A 107 -7.18 -10.63 -4.63
C PHE A 107 -7.16 -12.17 -4.70
N ALA A 108 -7.53 -12.85 -3.62
CA ALA A 108 -7.65 -14.32 -3.60
C ALA A 108 -8.68 -14.80 -4.62
N ALA A 109 -9.82 -14.09 -4.78
CA ALA A 109 -10.84 -14.42 -5.77
C ALA A 109 -10.34 -14.32 -7.23
N THR A 110 -9.15 -13.76 -7.48
CA THR A 110 -8.49 -13.80 -8.80
C THR A 110 -7.68 -15.08 -9.05
N GLY A 111 -7.65 -16.02 -8.10
CA GLY A 111 -6.94 -17.31 -8.24
C GLY A 111 -5.61 -17.37 -7.50
N TYR A 112 -5.29 -16.40 -6.63
CA TYR A 112 -4.10 -16.42 -5.80
C TYR A 112 -4.36 -17.04 -4.41
N ALA A 113 -3.29 -17.44 -3.76
CA ALA A 113 -3.22 -17.46 -2.30
C ALA A 113 -2.71 -16.09 -1.82
N VAL A 114 -3.32 -15.53 -0.79
CA VAL A 114 -2.91 -14.24 -0.20
C VAL A 114 -2.61 -14.46 1.27
N VAL A 115 -1.40 -14.14 1.68
CA VAL A 115 -1.01 -14.15 3.09
C VAL A 115 -0.94 -12.71 3.58
N THR A 116 -1.70 -12.37 4.60
CA THR A 116 -1.62 -11.07 5.28
C THR A 116 -0.78 -11.18 6.54
N VAL A 117 0.07 -10.20 6.78
CA VAL A 117 0.83 -10.02 8.02
C VAL A 117 0.80 -8.56 8.43
N ALA A 118 0.89 -8.28 9.72
CA ALA A 118 1.00 -6.91 10.21
C ALA A 118 2.25 -6.74 11.05
N PRO A 119 3.27 -6.01 10.56
CA PRO A 119 4.43 -5.65 11.36
C PRO A 119 3.98 -4.94 12.65
N PRO A 120 4.48 -5.33 13.84
CA PRO A 120 4.00 -4.79 15.12
C PRO A 120 4.12 -3.27 15.26
N ASP A 121 5.19 -2.68 14.72
CA ASP A 121 5.39 -1.24 14.79
C ASP A 121 4.36 -0.47 13.92
N LEU A 122 3.94 -1.00 12.76
CA LEU A 122 2.89 -0.38 11.95
C LEU A 122 1.54 -0.33 12.68
N ARG A 123 1.26 -1.34 13.50
CA ARG A 123 0.08 -1.35 14.37
C ARG A 123 0.14 -0.29 15.48
N GLN A 124 1.34 0.17 15.81
CA GLN A 124 1.60 1.24 16.77
C GLN A 124 1.85 2.59 16.08
N PHE A 125 1.47 2.72 14.81
CA PHE A 125 1.68 3.92 13.98
C PHE A 125 3.17 4.33 13.85
N ARG A 126 4.10 3.36 13.94
CA ARG A 126 5.54 3.58 13.88
C ARG A 126 6.13 3.01 12.60
N ILE A 127 6.93 3.81 11.91
CA ILE A 127 7.66 3.41 10.70
C ILE A 127 9.12 3.24 11.10
N THR A 128 9.60 2.00 11.12
CA THR A 128 10.93 1.63 11.58
C THR A 128 11.59 0.62 10.64
N PRO A 129 12.90 0.45 10.64
CA PRO A 129 13.59 -0.60 9.89
C PRO A 129 13.09 -2.01 10.21
N ALA A 130 12.64 -2.26 11.45
CA ALA A 130 12.07 -3.55 11.85
C ALA A 130 10.84 -3.95 11.00
N ASN A 131 10.07 -2.98 10.51
CA ASN A 131 8.95 -3.27 9.60
C ASN A 131 9.45 -3.92 8.30
N THR A 132 10.54 -3.40 7.71
CA THR A 132 11.15 -3.98 6.51
C THR A 132 11.69 -5.39 6.78
N ASP A 133 12.26 -5.61 7.96
CA ASP A 133 12.75 -6.92 8.40
C ASP A 133 11.64 -7.94 8.52
N VAL A 134 10.50 -7.56 9.12
CA VAL A 134 9.31 -8.41 9.23
C VAL A 134 8.75 -8.76 7.86
N ILE A 135 8.69 -7.78 6.94
CA ILE A 135 8.22 -8.00 5.55
C ILE A 135 9.13 -9.00 4.83
N GLU A 136 10.45 -8.84 4.94
CA GLU A 136 11.44 -9.78 4.36
C GLU A 136 11.28 -11.19 4.92
N ASP A 137 11.22 -11.32 6.25
CA ASP A 137 11.13 -12.62 6.92
C ASP A 137 9.81 -13.35 6.57
N ALA A 138 8.69 -12.61 6.51
CA ALA A 138 7.38 -13.17 6.12
C ALA A 138 7.39 -13.62 4.65
N ALA A 139 7.94 -12.83 3.74
CA ALA A 139 8.07 -13.19 2.33
C ALA A 139 8.95 -14.42 2.15
N MET A 140 10.09 -14.50 2.85
CA MET A 140 10.98 -15.66 2.85
C MET A 140 10.32 -16.90 3.44
N TRP A 141 9.51 -16.74 4.49
CA TRP A 141 8.74 -17.84 5.06
C TRP A 141 7.78 -18.44 4.01
N ILE A 142 7.04 -17.58 3.29
CA ILE A 142 6.12 -18.00 2.22
C ILE A 142 6.90 -18.72 1.10
N ALA A 143 7.98 -18.12 0.61
CA ALA A 143 8.79 -18.67 -0.48
C ALA A 143 9.37 -20.06 -0.18
N ARG A 144 9.55 -20.39 1.11
CA ARG A 144 10.02 -21.70 1.58
C ARG A 144 8.91 -22.73 1.79
N GLN A 145 7.63 -22.37 1.58
CA GLN A 145 6.50 -23.28 1.72
C GLN A 145 6.08 -23.82 0.35
N PRO A 146 6.41 -25.08 -0.04
CA PRO A 146 6.07 -25.63 -1.36
C PRO A 146 4.55 -25.63 -1.63
N ALA A 147 3.73 -25.70 -0.57
CA ALA A 147 2.27 -25.65 -0.68
C ALA A 147 1.73 -24.25 -1.01
N LEU A 148 2.52 -23.18 -0.78
CA LEU A 148 2.17 -21.79 -1.07
C LEU A 148 2.94 -21.28 -2.29
N ALA A 149 4.22 -21.59 -2.39
CA ALA A 149 5.12 -21.11 -3.44
C ALA A 149 5.87 -22.31 -4.06
N PRO A 150 5.23 -23.07 -4.97
CA PRO A 150 5.86 -24.25 -5.59
C PRO A 150 7.14 -23.93 -6.37
N ASP A 151 7.25 -22.73 -6.91
CA ASP A 151 8.43 -22.22 -7.63
C ASP A 151 9.41 -21.45 -6.74
N GLY A 152 9.16 -21.41 -5.42
CA GLY A 152 9.96 -20.68 -4.45
C GLY A 152 9.86 -19.15 -4.58
N LYS A 153 8.80 -18.63 -5.20
CA LYS A 153 8.59 -17.19 -5.40
C LYS A 153 7.29 -16.68 -4.80
N VAL A 154 7.30 -15.43 -4.35
CA VAL A 154 6.16 -14.75 -3.76
C VAL A 154 5.97 -13.37 -4.40
N GLY A 155 4.74 -13.02 -4.76
CA GLY A 155 4.37 -11.64 -5.06
C GLY A 155 4.29 -10.84 -3.76
N MET A 156 4.64 -9.56 -3.80
CA MET A 156 4.57 -8.68 -2.63
C MET A 156 3.72 -7.47 -2.95
N VAL A 157 2.75 -7.17 -2.09
CA VAL A 157 1.90 -5.98 -2.19
C VAL A 157 1.93 -5.25 -0.86
N GLY A 158 2.45 -4.03 -0.86
CA GLY A 158 2.43 -3.15 0.32
C GLY A 158 1.54 -1.95 0.09
N ILE A 159 0.78 -1.57 1.12
CA ILE A 159 -0.16 -0.44 1.10
C ILE A 159 0.45 0.74 1.85
N SER A 160 0.36 1.97 1.30
CA SER A 160 0.85 3.18 1.95
C SER A 160 2.35 3.07 2.28
N PHE A 161 2.81 3.40 3.48
CA PHE A 161 4.23 3.26 3.87
C PHE A 161 4.78 1.86 3.63
N SER A 162 3.97 0.80 3.81
CA SER A 162 4.40 -0.57 3.51
C SER A 162 4.69 -0.79 2.04
N GLY A 163 4.14 0.03 1.14
CA GLY A 163 4.46 0.00 -0.28
C GLY A 163 5.94 0.26 -0.53
N GLY A 164 6.48 1.36 -0.02
CA GLY A 164 7.90 1.68 -0.09
C GLY A 164 8.77 0.64 0.61
N LEU A 165 8.39 0.24 1.84
CA LEU A 165 9.11 -0.78 2.62
C LEU A 165 9.14 -2.15 1.93
N SER A 166 8.08 -2.53 1.21
CA SER A 166 8.04 -3.77 0.42
C SER A 166 8.99 -3.72 -0.77
N VAL A 167 9.14 -2.55 -1.43
CA VAL A 167 10.14 -2.37 -2.49
C VAL A 167 11.56 -2.49 -1.90
N VAL A 168 11.82 -1.89 -0.74
CA VAL A 168 13.09 -2.05 -0.02
C VAL A 168 13.37 -3.51 0.31
N ALA A 169 12.42 -4.23 0.92
CA ALA A 169 12.56 -5.64 1.29
C ALA A 169 12.85 -6.52 0.06
N ALA A 170 12.13 -6.28 -1.04
CA ALA A 170 12.29 -7.03 -2.29
C ALA A 170 13.67 -6.86 -2.94
N GLY A 171 14.39 -5.75 -2.67
CA GLY A 171 15.76 -5.50 -3.13
C GLY A 171 16.84 -6.16 -2.28
N ARG A 172 16.51 -6.65 -1.09
CA ARG A 172 17.50 -7.22 -0.16
C ARG A 172 18.11 -8.53 -0.67
N PRO A 173 19.40 -8.79 -0.45
CA PRO A 173 20.11 -9.94 -0.99
C PRO A 173 19.46 -11.29 -0.69
N ALA A 174 18.91 -11.47 0.51
CA ALA A 174 18.28 -12.73 0.90
C ALA A 174 16.96 -13.00 0.16
N LEU A 175 16.19 -11.96 -0.17
CA LEU A 175 14.83 -12.10 -0.71
C LEU A 175 14.74 -11.90 -2.23
N ARG A 176 15.60 -11.08 -2.83
CA ARG A 176 15.45 -10.59 -4.22
C ARG A 176 15.28 -11.66 -5.30
N ASP A 177 15.80 -12.87 -5.09
CA ASP A 177 15.69 -13.99 -6.03
C ASP A 177 14.41 -14.82 -5.81
N HIS A 178 13.69 -14.56 -4.72
CA HIS A 178 12.44 -15.19 -4.32
C HIS A 178 11.19 -14.33 -4.55
N VAL A 179 11.33 -13.20 -5.21
CA VAL A 179 10.22 -12.29 -5.52
C VAL A 179 9.73 -12.52 -6.94
N ALA A 180 8.42 -12.73 -7.12
CA ALA A 180 7.78 -12.80 -8.43
C ALA A 180 7.51 -11.39 -8.98
N PHE A 181 6.99 -10.51 -8.16
CA PHE A 181 6.79 -9.08 -8.40
C PHE A 181 6.68 -8.35 -7.06
N VAL A 182 6.87 -7.04 -7.07
CA VAL A 182 6.53 -6.18 -5.94
C VAL A 182 5.62 -5.04 -6.40
N MET A 183 4.56 -4.78 -5.63
CA MET A 183 3.64 -3.67 -5.87
C MET A 183 3.65 -2.73 -4.67
N SER A 184 3.86 -1.46 -4.94
CA SER A 184 3.69 -0.36 -4.00
C SER A 184 2.37 0.35 -4.32
N PHE A 185 1.41 0.26 -3.39
CA PHE A 185 0.14 0.94 -3.50
C PHE A 185 0.14 2.19 -2.61
N GLY A 186 0.27 3.36 -3.21
CA GLY A 186 0.36 4.64 -2.50
C GLY A 186 1.59 4.75 -1.61
N GLY A 187 2.73 4.12 -2.01
CA GLY A 187 3.93 4.11 -1.20
C GLY A 187 4.97 5.16 -1.60
N HIS A 188 6.02 5.25 -0.82
CA HIS A 188 7.10 6.23 -0.97
C HIS A 188 8.33 5.66 -1.67
N GLY A 189 9.08 6.53 -2.33
CA GLY A 189 10.44 6.27 -2.81
C GLY A 189 11.50 6.73 -1.81
N ASP A 190 11.27 7.89 -1.18
CA ASP A 190 12.16 8.48 -0.17
C ASP A 190 11.36 8.90 1.07
N LEU A 191 11.63 8.26 2.21
CA LEU A 191 10.91 8.52 3.46
C LEU A 191 11.20 9.92 4.02
N ALA A 192 12.42 10.44 3.86
CA ALA A 192 12.77 11.79 4.32
C ALA A 192 11.98 12.86 3.56
N ARG A 193 11.79 12.67 2.25
CA ARG A 193 11.02 13.57 1.40
C ARG A 193 9.54 13.58 1.81
N VAL A 194 8.96 12.42 2.11
CA VAL A 194 7.59 12.31 2.63
C VAL A 194 7.45 13.00 3.98
N MET A 195 8.35 12.73 4.94
CA MET A 195 8.30 13.39 6.25
C MET A 195 8.40 14.92 6.14
N ARG A 196 9.25 15.42 5.24
CA ARG A 196 9.34 16.87 4.95
C ARG A 196 8.03 17.41 4.38
N TYR A 197 7.42 16.71 3.41
CA TYR A 197 6.11 17.08 2.88
C TYR A 197 5.06 17.16 3.99
N LEU A 198 4.99 16.17 4.87
CA LEU A 198 4.02 16.15 5.98
C LEU A 198 4.19 17.33 6.95
N CYS A 199 5.39 17.86 7.06
CA CYS A 199 5.67 19.01 7.93
C CYS A 199 5.54 20.39 7.23
N SER A 200 5.74 20.45 5.91
CA SER A 200 5.85 21.74 5.18
C SER A 200 4.81 21.91 4.07
N GLY A 201 4.18 20.84 3.61
CA GLY A 201 3.36 20.82 2.40
C GLY A 201 4.17 20.91 1.10
N GLY A 202 5.49 21.10 1.19
CA GLY A 202 6.37 21.26 0.03
C GLY A 202 6.87 19.94 -0.52
N THR A 203 6.89 19.81 -1.86
CA THR A 203 7.55 18.73 -2.57
C THR A 203 8.48 19.32 -3.63
N PRO A 204 9.57 18.61 -3.99
CA PRO A 204 10.34 18.97 -5.17
C PRO A 204 9.48 18.88 -6.44
N ASP A 205 9.89 19.59 -7.49
CA ASP A 205 9.28 19.46 -8.81
C ASP A 205 9.37 18.00 -9.29
N PRO A 206 8.33 17.48 -9.96
CA PRO A 206 8.33 16.12 -10.47
C PRO A 206 9.47 15.92 -11.48
N PRO A 207 10.01 14.69 -11.62
CA PRO A 207 11.01 14.39 -12.60
C PRO A 207 10.50 14.71 -14.02
N ALA A 208 11.38 15.14 -14.91
CA ALA A 208 11.03 15.37 -16.29
C ALA A 208 10.41 14.11 -16.93
N ALA A 209 9.44 14.27 -17.83
CA ALA A 209 8.77 13.16 -18.50
C ALA A 209 9.76 12.22 -19.21
N THR A 210 10.86 12.76 -19.75
CA THR A 210 11.96 12.00 -20.36
C THR A 210 12.67 11.06 -19.38
N ALA A 211 12.73 11.42 -18.09
CA ALA A 211 13.31 10.58 -17.04
C ALA A 211 12.42 9.37 -16.71
N MET A 212 11.10 9.51 -16.87
CA MET A 212 10.13 8.45 -16.60
C MET A 212 9.86 7.56 -17.82
N GLY A 213 9.96 8.11 -19.03
CA GLY A 213 9.67 7.41 -20.30
C GLY A 213 8.26 6.79 -20.30
N ASN A 214 8.15 5.56 -20.82
CA ASN A 214 6.89 4.81 -20.87
C ASN A 214 6.58 4.02 -19.58
N ALA A 215 7.36 4.23 -18.51
CA ALA A 215 7.13 3.53 -17.25
C ALA A 215 5.88 4.04 -16.52
N VAL A 216 5.53 5.30 -16.72
CA VAL A 216 4.37 5.95 -16.10
C VAL A 216 3.24 6.05 -17.12
N THR A 217 2.05 5.61 -16.72
CA THR A 217 0.80 5.73 -17.48
C THR A 217 -0.27 6.40 -16.62
N GLY A 218 -1.37 6.80 -17.28
CA GLY A 218 -2.46 7.52 -16.65
C GLY A 218 -2.43 9.01 -16.99
N ALA A 219 -3.61 9.53 -17.33
CA ALA A 219 -3.81 10.94 -17.67
C ALA A 219 -4.13 11.80 -16.44
N ALA A 220 -4.06 11.22 -15.23
CA ALA A 220 -4.38 11.96 -14.01
C ALA A 220 -3.36 13.08 -13.82
N THR A 221 -3.84 14.31 -13.80
CA THR A 221 -3.02 15.48 -13.46
C THR A 221 -2.58 15.33 -12.02
N LEU A 222 -1.27 15.45 -11.78
CA LEU A 222 -0.73 15.50 -10.44
C LEU A 222 -1.33 16.69 -9.68
N VAL A 223 -2.11 16.43 -8.66
CA VAL A 223 -2.71 17.46 -7.82
C VAL A 223 -2.03 17.42 -6.46
N MET A 224 -1.24 18.46 -6.17
CA MET A 224 -0.63 18.59 -4.86
C MET A 224 -1.68 19.06 -3.85
N ARG A 225 -1.96 18.23 -2.86
CA ARG A 225 -2.85 18.54 -1.74
C ARG A 225 -2.02 19.03 -0.53
N PRO A 226 -2.59 19.85 0.34
CA PRO A 226 -2.00 20.07 1.66
C PRO A 226 -1.85 18.74 2.41
N PRO A 227 -0.80 18.57 3.25
CA PRO A 227 -0.61 17.35 4.01
C PRO A 227 -1.76 17.10 4.98
N HIS A 228 -2.13 15.83 5.10
CA HIS A 228 -3.17 15.40 6.03
C HIS A 228 -2.67 15.47 7.48
N ASP A 229 -3.52 15.91 8.41
CA ASP A 229 -3.22 16.02 9.85
C ASP A 229 -2.77 14.69 10.48
N TYR A 230 -3.31 13.56 10.01
CA TYR A 230 -2.84 12.23 10.39
C TYR A 230 -1.34 12.04 10.15
N GLY A 231 -0.83 12.48 9.00
CA GLY A 231 0.58 12.29 8.64
C GLY A 231 1.54 13.04 9.57
N VAL A 232 1.30 14.32 9.83
CA VAL A 232 2.14 15.11 10.75
C VAL A 232 2.06 14.58 12.18
N THR A 233 0.90 14.02 12.58
CA THR A 233 0.71 13.38 13.88
C THR A 233 1.54 12.10 14.02
N VAL A 234 1.65 11.29 12.96
CA VAL A 234 2.55 10.12 12.92
C VAL A 234 4.02 10.54 12.99
N VAL A 235 4.40 11.66 12.35
CA VAL A 235 5.75 12.23 12.49
C VAL A 235 6.00 12.64 13.94
N LEU A 236 5.08 13.35 14.58
CA LEU A 236 5.22 13.73 16.00
C LEU A 236 5.35 12.50 16.91
N LEU A 237 4.54 11.46 16.68
CA LEU A 237 4.64 10.19 17.42
C LEU A 237 6.02 9.56 17.31
N SER A 238 6.56 9.54 16.08
CA SER A 238 7.86 8.93 15.79
C SER A 238 9.01 9.67 16.48
N PHE A 239 8.95 11.00 16.52
CA PHE A 239 10.03 11.86 17.04
C PHE A 239 9.68 12.57 18.35
N ALA A 240 8.75 12.05 19.13
CA ALA A 240 8.35 12.61 20.42
C ALA A 240 9.56 12.85 21.36
N ASP A 241 10.54 11.94 21.34
CA ASP A 241 11.79 12.03 22.13
C ASP A 241 12.72 13.18 21.69
N ARG A 242 12.46 13.83 20.58
CA ARG A 242 13.23 14.96 20.08
C ARG A 242 12.58 16.31 20.39
N VAL A 243 11.33 16.32 20.83
CA VAL A 243 10.53 17.54 21.01
C VAL A 243 10.01 17.73 22.43
N VAL A 244 10.06 16.68 23.28
CA VAL A 244 9.68 16.79 24.71
C VAL A 244 10.73 16.15 25.61
N PRO A 245 10.77 16.50 26.93
CA PRO A 245 11.60 15.84 27.93
C PRO A 245 11.32 14.33 28.01
N ALA A 246 12.32 13.55 28.44
CA ALA A 246 12.27 12.08 28.42
C ALA A 246 11.08 11.50 29.24
N ASP A 247 10.71 12.10 30.36
CA ASP A 247 9.59 11.71 31.20
C ASP A 247 8.21 11.99 30.56
N GLN A 248 8.17 12.89 29.57
CA GLN A 248 6.96 13.23 28.83
C GLN A 248 6.74 12.39 27.56
N VAL A 249 7.77 11.71 27.05
CA VAL A 249 7.70 10.95 25.78
C VAL A 249 6.60 9.88 25.84
N GLY A 250 6.56 9.09 26.88
CA GLY A 250 5.54 8.05 27.06
C GLY A 250 4.11 8.62 27.12
N PRO A 251 3.83 9.56 28.01
CA PRO A 251 2.53 10.22 28.08
C PRO A 251 2.11 10.90 26.77
N LEU A 252 3.01 11.61 26.06
CA LEU A 252 2.72 12.22 24.76
C LEU A 252 2.35 11.16 23.72
N ARG A 253 3.14 10.09 23.60
CA ARG A 253 2.85 8.98 22.66
C ARG A 253 1.50 8.31 22.97
N THR A 254 1.13 8.17 24.24
CA THR A 254 -0.18 7.65 24.64
C THR A 254 -1.31 8.56 24.12
N GLY A 255 -1.22 9.87 24.36
CA GLY A 255 -2.22 10.82 23.88
C GLY A 255 -2.37 10.83 22.35
N ILE A 256 -1.25 10.81 21.64
CA ILE A 256 -1.23 10.72 20.17
C ILE A 256 -1.87 9.39 19.71
N GLY A 257 -1.58 8.28 20.38
CA GLY A 257 -2.17 6.98 20.08
C GLY A 257 -3.70 6.98 20.20
N ILE A 258 -4.26 7.65 21.23
CA ILE A 258 -5.71 7.81 21.39
C ILE A 258 -6.29 8.60 20.18
N PHE A 259 -5.67 9.71 19.79
CA PHE A 259 -6.10 10.50 18.64
C PHE A 259 -6.05 9.72 17.32
N LEU A 260 -4.95 8.99 17.05
CA LEU A 260 -4.80 8.19 15.85
C LEU A 260 -5.81 7.03 15.79
N ARG A 261 -6.12 6.43 16.95
CA ARG A 261 -7.21 5.45 17.08
C ARG A 261 -8.55 6.06 16.71
N ALA A 262 -8.87 7.24 17.26
CA ALA A 262 -10.09 7.96 16.91
C ALA A 262 -10.17 8.23 15.39
N SER A 263 -9.06 8.67 14.79
CA SER A 263 -8.97 8.91 13.34
C SER A 263 -9.23 7.62 12.52
N SER A 264 -8.73 6.48 12.97
CA SER A 264 -8.99 5.19 12.29
C SER A 264 -10.45 4.77 12.33
N LEU A 265 -11.18 5.15 13.38
CA LEU A 265 -12.59 4.81 13.57
C LEU A 265 -13.55 5.67 12.72
N THR A 266 -13.13 6.82 12.21
CA THR A 266 -14.02 7.74 11.48
C THR A 266 -14.72 7.13 10.27
N LEU A 267 -14.13 6.10 9.65
CA LEU A 267 -14.68 5.40 8.50
C LEU A 267 -15.51 4.16 8.86
N VAL A 268 -15.48 3.75 10.13
CA VAL A 268 -16.11 2.49 10.59
C VAL A 268 -17.22 2.75 11.60
N ASP A 269 -16.93 3.59 12.61
CA ASP A 269 -17.84 3.92 13.70
C ASP A 269 -17.62 5.37 14.15
N MET A 270 -18.39 6.28 13.58
CA MET A 270 -18.28 7.71 13.86
C MET A 270 -18.58 8.04 15.33
N ALA A 271 -19.55 7.35 15.96
CA ALA A 271 -19.91 7.60 17.35
C ALA A 271 -18.76 7.22 18.31
N GLN A 272 -18.11 6.08 18.04
CA GLN A 272 -16.93 5.67 18.79
C GLN A 272 -15.75 6.60 18.50
N ALA A 273 -15.56 7.04 17.27
CA ALA A 273 -14.53 8.01 16.91
C ALA A 273 -14.67 9.32 17.69
N GLU A 274 -15.88 9.87 17.78
CA GLU A 274 -16.17 11.09 18.55
C GLU A 274 -15.87 10.93 20.04
N ALA A 275 -16.22 9.78 20.63
CA ALA A 275 -15.90 9.46 22.02
C ALA A 275 -14.38 9.38 22.26
N GLU A 276 -13.63 8.76 21.34
CA GLU A 276 -12.17 8.67 21.43
C GLU A 276 -11.49 10.05 21.19
N PHE A 277 -12.00 10.91 20.31
CA PHE A 277 -11.52 12.28 20.19
C PHE A 277 -11.79 13.10 21.45
N ALA A 278 -12.95 12.92 22.12
CA ALA A 278 -13.22 13.55 23.40
C ALA A 278 -12.26 13.06 24.49
N HIS A 279 -11.96 11.74 24.51
CA HIS A 279 -10.97 11.16 25.39
C HIS A 279 -9.58 11.75 25.14
N ALA A 280 -9.14 11.89 23.89
CA ALA A 280 -7.85 12.50 23.55
C ALA A 280 -7.73 13.95 24.06
N ARG A 281 -8.80 14.76 23.96
CA ARG A 281 -8.85 16.12 24.51
C ARG A 281 -8.76 16.14 26.04
N THR A 282 -9.50 15.27 26.71
CA THR A 282 -9.47 15.14 28.17
C THR A 282 -8.09 14.71 28.64
N TYR A 283 -7.49 13.74 27.97
CA TYR A 283 -6.14 13.26 28.29
C TYR A 283 -5.09 14.37 28.12
N ALA A 284 -5.19 15.13 27.03
CA ALA A 284 -4.27 16.26 26.75
C ALA A 284 -4.28 17.31 27.87
N ALA A 285 -5.43 17.60 28.47
CA ALA A 285 -5.56 18.58 29.55
C ALA A 285 -4.74 18.22 30.81
N GLY A 286 -4.50 16.91 31.02
CA GLY A 286 -3.70 16.41 32.16
C GLY A 286 -2.18 16.38 31.90
N LEU A 287 -1.72 16.66 30.68
CA LEU A 287 -0.30 16.61 30.36
C LEU A 287 0.46 17.86 30.85
N PRO A 288 1.74 17.74 31.20
CA PRO A 288 2.60 18.89 31.44
C PRO A 288 2.99 19.60 30.14
N GLU A 289 3.47 20.85 30.23
CA GLU A 289 4.08 21.52 29.08
C GLU A 289 5.50 20.94 28.80
N PRO A 290 5.93 20.81 27.52
CA PRO A 290 5.23 21.24 26.30
C PRO A 290 4.25 20.21 25.71
N SER A 291 4.13 19.02 26.28
CA SER A 291 3.27 17.92 25.76
C SER A 291 1.80 18.31 25.65
N ARG A 292 1.29 19.12 26.58
CA ARG A 292 -0.09 19.65 26.54
C ARG A 292 -0.33 20.49 25.30
N THR A 293 0.56 21.45 25.02
CA THR A 293 0.46 22.32 23.85
C THR A 293 0.54 21.49 22.56
N LEU A 294 1.46 20.53 22.45
CA LEU A 294 1.56 19.64 21.29
C LEU A 294 0.29 18.82 21.07
N MET A 295 -0.27 18.24 22.14
CA MET A 295 -1.52 17.48 22.03
C MET A 295 -2.73 18.37 21.72
N THR A 296 -2.73 19.63 22.17
CA THR A 296 -3.75 20.60 21.74
C THR A 296 -3.67 20.80 20.24
N HIS A 297 -2.49 21.02 19.68
CA HIS A 297 -2.32 21.15 18.22
C HIS A 297 -2.72 19.88 17.45
N VAL A 298 -2.46 18.68 18.00
CA VAL A 298 -2.95 17.40 17.44
C VAL A 298 -4.48 17.37 17.43
N ASN A 299 -5.12 17.65 18.56
CA ASN A 299 -6.58 17.63 18.69
C ASN A 299 -7.27 18.69 17.79
N ASP A 300 -6.64 19.82 17.58
CA ASP A 300 -7.12 20.91 16.72
C ASP A 300 -6.77 20.67 15.24
N ARG A 301 -6.07 19.57 14.92
CA ARG A 301 -5.59 19.25 13.54
C ARG A 301 -4.74 20.36 12.95
N ALA A 302 -4.00 21.09 13.77
CA ALA A 302 -3.24 22.29 13.43
C ALA A 302 -1.89 21.94 12.79
N VAL A 303 -1.93 21.45 11.53
CA VAL A 303 -0.72 21.07 10.75
C VAL A 303 0.23 22.27 10.63
N ASP A 304 -0.30 23.49 10.48
CA ASP A 304 0.44 24.75 10.41
C ASP A 304 1.21 25.10 11.70
N LYS A 305 0.84 24.49 12.83
CA LYS A 305 1.55 24.63 14.12
C LYS A 305 2.54 23.51 14.35
N LEU A 306 2.14 22.27 14.05
CA LEU A 306 2.98 21.08 14.26
C LEU A 306 4.13 21.01 13.25
N GLY A 307 3.85 21.30 11.98
CA GLY A 307 4.81 21.16 10.89
C GLY A 307 6.10 21.96 11.14
N PRO A 308 6.06 23.27 11.41
CA PRO A 308 7.25 24.09 11.68
C PRO A 308 8.06 23.63 12.90
N LEU A 309 7.42 23.02 13.92
CA LEU A 309 8.11 22.48 15.09
C LEU A 309 8.87 21.19 14.76
N LEU A 310 8.34 20.36 13.85
CA LEU A 310 8.90 19.07 13.48
C LEU A 310 9.88 19.16 12.31
N LEU A 311 9.76 20.15 11.44
CA LEU A 311 10.58 20.29 10.23
C LEU A 311 12.09 20.26 10.52
N PRO A 312 12.63 20.99 11.53
CA PRO A 312 14.07 20.93 11.85
C PRO A 312 14.52 19.53 12.29
N VAL A 313 13.66 18.79 13.00
CA VAL A 313 13.94 17.41 13.43
C VAL A 313 14.00 16.49 12.22
N VAL A 314 13.04 16.58 11.32
CA VAL A 314 12.97 15.80 10.09
C VAL A 314 14.17 16.09 9.18
N GLU A 315 14.55 17.35 9.00
CA GLU A 315 15.70 17.74 8.19
C GLU A 315 17.01 17.23 8.77
N GLY A 316 17.18 17.28 10.09
CA GLY A 316 18.36 16.72 10.76
C GLY A 316 18.48 15.19 10.63
N LEU A 317 17.35 14.48 10.46
CA LEU A 317 17.34 13.02 10.36
C LEU A 317 17.29 12.50 8.92
N GLY A 318 16.97 13.35 7.93
CA GLY A 318 16.78 12.93 6.55
C GLY A 318 17.99 12.23 5.92
N SER A 319 19.19 12.51 6.40
CA SER A 319 20.45 11.86 5.99
C SER A 319 20.84 10.66 6.86
N SER A 320 20.06 10.30 7.88
CA SER A 320 20.40 9.18 8.77
C SER A 320 20.42 7.84 8.01
N ALA A 321 21.27 6.92 8.46
CA ALA A 321 21.33 5.58 7.88
C ALA A 321 20.01 4.83 8.03
N GLU A 322 19.29 5.09 9.13
CA GLU A 322 18.01 4.47 9.43
C GLU A 322 16.92 4.89 8.42
N VAL A 323 16.76 6.19 8.17
CA VAL A 323 15.77 6.71 7.20
C VAL A 323 16.11 6.24 5.78
N ARG A 324 17.41 6.27 5.40
CA ARG A 324 17.85 5.75 4.10
C ARG A 324 17.58 4.25 3.94
N ALA A 325 17.73 3.45 4.99
CA ALA A 325 17.44 2.01 4.95
C ALA A 325 15.94 1.70 4.72
N MET A 326 15.05 2.68 4.89
CA MET A 326 13.62 2.59 4.63
C MET A 326 13.20 3.30 3.33
N SER A 327 14.14 3.85 2.57
CA SER A 327 13.91 4.59 1.33
C SER A 327 14.32 3.75 0.11
N ALA A 328 13.37 3.39 -0.75
CA ALA A 328 13.62 2.54 -1.91
C ALA A 328 14.64 3.15 -2.91
N GLU A 329 14.73 4.48 -2.96
CA GLU A 329 15.71 5.21 -3.76
C GLU A 329 17.15 5.17 -3.19
N SER A 330 17.32 4.74 -1.94
CA SER A 330 18.61 4.71 -1.24
C SER A 330 19.21 3.31 -1.08
N VAL A 331 18.51 2.27 -1.54
CA VAL A 331 18.91 0.86 -1.39
C VAL A 331 18.95 0.15 -2.74
N PRO A 332 19.57 -1.03 -2.84
CA PRO A 332 19.57 -1.79 -4.10
C PRO A 332 18.15 -2.08 -4.59
N PRO A 333 17.87 -1.94 -5.90
CA PRO A 333 16.55 -2.19 -6.46
C PRO A 333 16.21 -3.69 -6.42
N PRO A 334 14.91 -4.05 -6.45
CA PRO A 334 14.47 -5.42 -6.70
C PRO A 334 15.00 -5.95 -8.04
N ARG A 335 15.08 -7.27 -8.18
CA ARG A 335 15.29 -7.92 -9.48
C ARG A 335 13.96 -8.22 -10.20
N ALA A 336 12.90 -8.37 -9.41
CA ALA A 336 11.54 -8.62 -9.90
C ALA A 336 10.88 -7.34 -10.44
N PRO A 337 9.87 -7.46 -11.32
CA PRO A 337 9.07 -6.33 -11.79
C PRO A 337 8.47 -5.52 -10.64
N VAL A 338 8.48 -4.19 -10.78
CA VAL A 338 7.94 -3.24 -9.80
C VAL A 338 6.71 -2.56 -10.39
N PHE A 339 5.60 -2.66 -9.64
CA PHE A 339 4.32 -2.03 -9.96
C PHE A 339 4.05 -0.92 -8.95
N LEU A 340 3.80 0.29 -9.43
CA LEU A 340 3.54 1.46 -8.60
C LEU A 340 2.14 1.98 -8.93
N LEU A 341 1.21 1.90 -7.99
CA LEU A 341 -0.15 2.42 -8.12
C LEU A 341 -0.37 3.52 -7.08
N HIS A 342 -0.82 4.70 -7.50
CA HIS A 342 -1.00 5.83 -6.59
C HIS A 342 -2.24 6.64 -6.93
N GLY A 343 -2.96 7.09 -5.92
CA GLY A 343 -4.02 8.07 -6.04
C GLY A 343 -3.45 9.45 -6.39
N SER A 344 -4.00 10.10 -7.41
CA SER A 344 -3.47 11.40 -7.89
C SER A 344 -3.62 12.57 -6.90
N GLU A 345 -4.38 12.38 -5.82
CA GLU A 345 -4.70 13.40 -4.82
C GLU A 345 -4.33 12.95 -3.39
N ASP A 346 -3.42 11.99 -3.26
CA ASP A 346 -3.00 11.49 -1.95
C ASP A 346 -2.32 12.61 -1.13
N SER A 347 -2.85 12.86 0.07
CA SER A 347 -2.39 13.90 1.00
C SER A 347 -1.58 13.34 2.18
N VAL A 348 -1.34 12.02 2.22
CA VAL A 348 -0.50 11.36 3.23
C VAL A 348 0.88 11.07 2.63
N ILE A 349 0.92 10.36 1.50
CA ILE A 349 2.14 10.17 0.72
C ILE A 349 1.93 10.86 -0.62
N PRO A 350 2.65 11.94 -0.94
CA PRO A 350 2.37 12.72 -2.14
C PRO A 350 2.62 11.89 -3.41
N PRO A 351 1.73 11.94 -4.42
CA PRO A 351 1.83 11.09 -5.61
C PRO A 351 3.13 11.27 -6.41
N VAL A 352 3.81 12.40 -6.22
CA VAL A 352 5.14 12.66 -6.83
C VAL A 352 6.18 11.61 -6.40
N GLU A 353 6.00 10.95 -5.25
CA GLU A 353 6.86 9.84 -4.79
C GLU A 353 6.89 8.69 -5.79
N THR A 354 5.74 8.34 -6.37
CA THR A 354 5.65 7.34 -7.44
C THR A 354 6.45 7.75 -8.67
N LEU A 355 6.44 9.04 -9.02
CA LEU A 355 7.20 9.55 -10.18
C LEU A 355 8.71 9.50 -9.94
N PHE A 356 9.17 9.90 -8.75
CA PHE A 356 10.58 9.80 -8.37
C PHE A 356 11.06 8.36 -8.36
N LEU A 357 10.29 7.46 -7.72
CA LEU A 357 10.65 6.04 -7.65
C LEU A 357 10.64 5.38 -9.04
N ALA A 358 9.66 5.70 -9.89
CA ALA A 358 9.63 5.20 -11.26
C ALA A 358 10.84 5.68 -12.08
N ALA A 359 11.23 6.95 -11.95
CA ALA A 359 12.41 7.49 -12.60
C ALA A 359 13.71 6.83 -12.10
N HIS A 360 13.82 6.62 -10.77
CA HIS A 360 14.96 5.94 -10.15
C HIS A 360 15.12 4.50 -10.63
N LEU A 361 14.02 3.73 -10.68
CA LEU A 361 14.06 2.32 -11.07
C LEU A 361 14.19 2.08 -12.56
N ARG A 362 13.92 3.09 -13.39
CA ARG A 362 13.99 2.98 -14.84
C ARG A 362 15.37 2.55 -15.32
N GLY A 363 15.41 1.54 -16.19
CA GLY A 363 16.65 0.97 -16.72
C GLY A 363 17.35 -0.01 -15.79
N GLN A 364 16.90 -0.14 -14.54
CA GLN A 364 17.42 -1.09 -13.58
C GLN A 364 16.52 -2.34 -13.48
N VAL A 365 15.20 -2.14 -13.56
CA VAL A 365 14.19 -3.20 -13.49
C VAL A 365 12.99 -2.84 -14.36
N LEU A 366 12.14 -3.82 -14.69
CA LEU A 366 10.85 -3.52 -15.30
C LEU A 366 9.98 -2.78 -14.29
N VAL A 367 9.59 -1.55 -14.62
CA VAL A 367 8.70 -0.74 -13.79
C VAL A 367 7.45 -0.35 -14.57
N ARG A 368 6.31 -0.40 -13.86
CA ARG A 368 5.01 0.10 -14.33
C ARG A 368 4.43 0.97 -13.24
N ALA A 369 4.14 2.22 -13.58
CA ALA A 369 3.55 3.16 -12.65
C ALA A 369 2.24 3.72 -13.22
N LEU A 370 1.22 3.80 -12.38
CA LEU A 370 -0.07 4.37 -12.71
C LEU A 370 -0.47 5.38 -11.64
N LEU A 371 -0.69 6.63 -12.05
CA LEU A 371 -1.40 7.63 -11.26
C LEU A 371 -2.86 7.64 -11.69
N THR A 372 -3.79 7.55 -10.74
CA THR A 372 -5.23 7.50 -11.04
C THR A 372 -6.03 8.34 -10.08
N GLY A 373 -7.05 9.03 -10.61
CA GLY A 373 -8.06 9.73 -9.81
C GLY A 373 -9.14 8.82 -9.26
N LEU A 374 -9.14 7.52 -9.62
CA LEU A 374 -10.14 6.55 -9.15
C LEU A 374 -9.87 6.07 -7.73
N ILE A 375 -8.68 6.31 -7.21
CA ILE A 375 -8.23 5.87 -5.89
C ILE A 375 -7.90 7.13 -5.11
N THR A 376 -8.66 7.37 -4.05
CA THR A 376 -8.35 8.40 -3.05
C THR A 376 -8.05 7.71 -1.72
N HIS A 377 -7.36 8.39 -0.83
CA HIS A 377 -7.03 7.80 0.49
C HIS A 377 -8.27 7.48 1.33
N ALA A 378 -9.43 8.05 1.00
CA ALA A 378 -10.65 7.94 1.80
C ALA A 378 -11.97 7.89 1.04
N GLU A 379 -12.09 8.36 -0.22
CA GLU A 379 -13.38 8.49 -0.89
C GLU A 379 -13.30 8.26 -2.40
N VAL A 380 -14.26 7.49 -2.93
CA VAL A 380 -14.51 7.32 -4.37
C VAL A 380 -15.58 8.34 -4.74
N ASP A 381 -15.16 9.54 -5.17
CA ASP A 381 -16.14 10.62 -5.44
C ASP A 381 -15.95 11.30 -6.81
N ARG A 382 -15.37 10.62 -7.78
CA ARG A 382 -15.32 11.13 -9.16
C ARG A 382 -15.90 10.12 -10.13
N SER A 383 -16.70 10.62 -11.09
CA SER A 383 -17.10 9.85 -12.26
C SER A 383 -15.86 9.35 -12.99
N ALA A 384 -15.65 8.04 -12.94
CA ALA A 384 -14.54 7.36 -13.62
C ALA A 384 -14.61 7.64 -15.13
N SER A 385 -13.56 8.18 -15.72
CA SER A 385 -13.50 8.21 -17.18
C SER A 385 -13.23 6.79 -17.71
N ALA A 386 -13.72 6.49 -18.91
CA ALA A 386 -13.48 5.19 -19.55
C ALA A 386 -11.98 4.93 -19.76
N SER A 387 -11.18 5.99 -19.96
CA SER A 387 -9.71 5.90 -20.08
C SER A 387 -9.06 5.48 -18.76
N ASP A 388 -9.49 6.04 -17.62
CA ASP A 388 -8.90 5.70 -16.31
C ASP A 388 -9.19 4.25 -15.92
N VAL A 389 -10.43 3.80 -16.17
CA VAL A 389 -10.82 2.39 -15.96
C VAL A 389 -9.99 1.46 -16.87
N TRP A 390 -9.77 1.85 -18.11
CA TRP A 390 -8.96 1.07 -19.06
C TRP A 390 -7.49 0.97 -18.61
N GLU A 391 -6.86 2.09 -18.23
CA GLU A 391 -5.48 2.08 -17.75
C GLU A 391 -5.32 1.25 -16.46
N LEU A 392 -6.27 1.37 -15.53
CA LEU A 392 -6.27 0.55 -14.32
C LEU A 392 -6.45 -0.94 -14.65
N THR A 393 -7.34 -1.27 -15.62
CA THR A 393 -7.53 -2.66 -16.09
C THR A 393 -6.23 -3.21 -16.72
N ARG A 394 -5.55 -2.41 -17.55
CA ARG A 394 -4.26 -2.79 -18.14
C ARG A 394 -3.19 -3.03 -17.09
N PHE A 395 -3.11 -2.15 -16.09
CA PHE A 395 -2.17 -2.26 -14.98
C PHE A 395 -2.37 -3.58 -14.22
N TRP A 396 -3.60 -3.86 -13.77
CA TRP A 396 -3.89 -5.11 -13.06
C TRP A 396 -3.70 -6.35 -13.94
N ARG A 397 -4.12 -6.31 -15.20
CA ARG A 397 -3.88 -7.41 -16.13
C ARG A 397 -2.38 -7.71 -16.29
N GLU A 398 -1.53 -6.69 -16.31
CA GLU A 398 -0.08 -6.89 -16.42
C GLU A 398 0.51 -7.50 -15.15
N LEU A 399 0.09 -7.02 -13.98
CA LEU A 399 0.50 -7.56 -12.68
C LEU A 399 0.07 -9.02 -12.53
N MET A 400 -1.16 -9.36 -12.89
CA MET A 400 -1.72 -10.72 -12.75
C MET A 400 -1.07 -11.80 -13.63
N ARG A 401 -0.09 -11.44 -14.45
CA ARG A 401 0.70 -12.43 -15.22
C ARG A 401 1.76 -13.13 -14.36
N TYR A 402 2.14 -12.51 -13.28
CA TYR A 402 3.17 -13.00 -12.36
C TYR A 402 2.53 -13.78 -11.16
#